data_442cea487a473e57573b40e9595509a5
#
_entry.id   442cea487a473e57573b40e9595509a5
#
_cell.length_a   1.000
_cell.length_b   1.000
_cell.length_c   1.000
_cell.angle_alpha   90.00
_cell.angle_beta   90.00
_cell.angle_gamma   90.00
#
_symmetry.space_group_name_H-M   'P 1'
#
loop_
_entity.id
_entity.type
_entity.pdbx_description
1 polymer ?
#
loop_
_entity_poly.entity_id
_entity_poly.type
_entity_poly.pdbx_seq_one_letter_code
_entity_poly.pdbx_strand_id
1 'polypeptide(L)'
;MGEKTALSQETQNDFTRCGVSFLIVVSGMHLAIISSFVFLCIKKIIKNRVLRSMIMLMCAFSFMAVTGFAPSVVRAGVMLAVVYSGKMFMRKGDSLNSLGIAALILTVPNPTAVADVGMLLSFTATLGIILWARKISVYIMGKFAKLKRLKKPVEFTVNLFAVSVSAAVWTMPISVLMFGKVSVFSILLSVILSPAVSVLVACALLAVIFYGYGIVSIIAYPLTFVCEQLSKYVIFIVGTFSDIPFSSVNARKPYFYIWLALIAVMVIVGYFVKNKANYAVKSAVISLCVLALGFAVYSVIDVNTTVINIYATGGNTVTVKRGKNCSVVSCGGEAANVYYAVSDIMEDTTLLDFLIVPSDSDGSLLYADIFQTKFDESDVLIYDSKGENEDNGNVKYFTVNKSFTLNLNSETKDETVSTESGVYQYISTESTTVLLLDGNCKAEDILEKHRKADYIITDKDGDNLQDICGKRIITNTDDANAKDCEDMIFVRDKNLQIVID
;
A
#
# COMPACT_ATOMS: atom_id res chain seq x y z
N MET A 1 -2.76 19.43 10.68
CA MET A 1 -2.25 18.06 10.84
C MET A 1 -3.26 17.08 10.24
N GLY A 2 -2.83 16.13 9.47
CA GLY A 2 -3.71 15.10 8.86
C GLY A 2 -4.26 15.42 7.48
N GLU A 3 -3.90 16.53 6.89
CA GLU A 3 -4.26 16.87 5.53
C GLU A 3 -3.32 16.12 4.57
N LYS A 4 -3.87 15.15 3.84
CA LYS A 4 -3.12 14.32 2.89
C LYS A 4 -2.93 14.99 1.54
N THR A 5 -3.74 16.00 1.25
CA THR A 5 -3.75 16.74 -0.02
C THR A 5 -2.44 17.50 -0.31
N ALA A 6 -1.66 17.79 0.74
CA ALA A 6 -0.35 18.46 0.60
C ALA A 6 0.80 17.54 0.14
N LEU A 7 0.60 16.22 0.14
CA LEU A 7 1.59 15.24 -0.34
C LEU A 7 1.20 14.75 -1.72
N SER A 8 2.17 14.66 -2.61
CA SER A 8 1.95 14.04 -3.93
C SER A 8 1.46 12.60 -3.76
N GLN A 9 0.65 12.14 -4.70
CA GLN A 9 0.15 10.76 -4.71
C GLN A 9 1.32 9.76 -4.75
N GLU A 10 2.36 10.09 -5.48
CA GLU A 10 3.60 9.32 -5.55
C GLU A 10 4.22 9.11 -4.17
N THR A 11 4.45 10.20 -3.41
CA THR A 11 4.99 10.09 -2.06
C THR A 11 4.11 9.22 -1.15
N GLN A 12 2.78 9.35 -1.24
CA GLN A 12 1.87 8.53 -0.45
C GLN A 12 2.01 7.02 -0.78
N ASN A 13 2.18 6.70 -2.06
CA ASN A 13 2.39 5.33 -2.52
C ASN A 13 3.74 4.78 -2.06
N ASP A 14 4.81 5.58 -2.09
CA ASP A 14 6.13 5.18 -1.59
C ASP A 14 6.08 4.79 -0.11
N PHE A 15 5.39 5.59 0.71
CA PHE A 15 5.17 5.26 2.12
C PHE A 15 4.35 3.98 2.29
N THR A 16 3.41 3.73 1.40
CA THR A 16 2.57 2.52 1.44
C THR A 16 3.37 1.29 1.04
N ARG A 17 4.16 1.36 -0.04
CA ARG A 17 5.07 0.29 -0.48
C ARG A 17 6.10 -0.06 0.60
N CYS A 18 6.66 0.95 1.24
CA CYS A 18 7.59 0.77 2.36
C CYS A 18 6.92 0.31 3.66
N GLY A 19 5.59 0.26 3.74
CA GLY A 19 4.82 -0.16 4.92
C GLY A 19 4.93 0.80 6.10
N VAL A 20 5.21 2.08 5.84
CA VAL A 20 5.39 3.12 6.87
C VAL A 20 4.37 4.25 6.77
N SER A 21 3.24 4.01 6.09
CA SER A 21 2.13 4.98 5.94
C SER A 21 1.60 5.52 7.28
N PHE A 22 1.76 4.75 8.37
CA PHE A 22 1.39 5.19 9.71
C PHE A 22 2.18 6.41 10.22
N LEU A 23 3.32 6.75 9.59
CA LEU A 23 4.12 7.93 9.92
C LEU A 23 3.50 9.22 9.37
N ILE A 24 2.80 9.17 8.23
CA ILE A 24 2.14 10.32 7.61
C ILE A 24 0.78 10.59 8.26
N VAL A 25 0.05 9.51 8.57
CA VAL A 25 -1.30 9.62 9.13
C VAL A 25 -1.21 10.05 10.60
N VAL A 26 -2.04 11.01 11.00
CA VAL A 26 -2.14 11.36 12.41
C VAL A 26 -2.58 10.14 13.20
N SER A 27 -1.72 9.71 14.13
CA SER A 27 -1.84 8.42 14.81
C SER A 27 -1.65 8.54 16.31
N GLY A 28 -1.86 7.44 16.99
CA GLY A 28 -1.58 7.32 18.42
C GLY A 28 -0.12 7.61 18.80
N MET A 29 0.82 7.43 17.87
CA MET A 29 2.23 7.79 18.08
C MET A 29 2.39 9.30 18.28
N HIS A 30 1.72 10.12 17.48
CA HIS A 30 1.75 11.58 17.61
C HIS A 30 1.18 12.03 18.98
N LEU A 31 0.03 11.44 19.38
CA LEU A 31 -0.54 11.71 20.70
C LEU A 31 0.41 11.27 21.82
N ALA A 32 1.08 10.12 21.69
CA ALA A 32 2.04 9.64 22.69
C ALA A 32 3.27 10.57 22.83
N ILE A 33 3.80 11.08 21.70
CA ILE A 33 4.92 12.03 21.68
C ILE A 33 4.51 13.33 22.39
N ILE A 34 3.37 13.92 21.98
CA ILE A 34 2.86 15.17 22.56
C ILE A 34 2.56 15.00 24.06
N SER A 35 1.88 13.91 24.42
CA SER A 35 1.59 13.60 25.81
C SER A 35 2.85 13.39 26.65
N SER A 36 3.87 12.72 26.10
CA SER A 36 5.17 12.53 26.77
C SER A 36 5.88 13.86 26.98
N PHE A 37 5.85 14.74 25.98
CA PHE A 37 6.43 16.08 26.07
C PHE A 37 5.73 16.90 27.16
N VAL A 38 4.39 16.98 27.13
CA VAL A 38 3.60 17.68 28.16
C VAL A 38 3.90 17.12 29.55
N PHE A 39 3.92 15.78 29.68
CA PHE A 39 4.25 15.13 30.95
C PHE A 39 5.64 15.51 31.46
N LEU A 40 6.66 15.59 30.60
CA LEU A 40 8.02 16.01 30.98
C LEU A 40 8.05 17.42 31.48
N CYS A 41 7.29 18.35 30.89
CA CYS A 41 7.19 19.73 31.33
C CYS A 41 6.52 19.85 32.70
N ILE A 42 5.40 19.15 32.89
CA ILE A 42 4.59 19.34 34.12
C ILE A 42 5.05 18.49 35.31
N LYS A 43 5.78 17.38 35.11
CA LYS A 43 6.14 16.45 36.18
C LYS A 43 6.98 17.05 37.30
N LYS A 44 7.79 18.08 36.98
CA LYS A 44 8.63 18.79 37.96
C LYS A 44 7.86 19.91 38.68
N ILE A 45 6.89 20.51 38.00
CA ILE A 45 6.11 21.66 38.50
C ILE A 45 4.94 21.17 39.35
N ILE A 46 4.21 20.17 38.85
CA ILE A 46 2.98 19.67 39.45
C ILE A 46 3.26 18.34 40.17
N LYS A 47 3.38 18.42 41.51
CA LYS A 47 3.62 17.26 42.37
C LYS A 47 2.32 16.45 42.61
N ASN A 48 1.14 17.08 42.54
CA ASN A 48 -0.15 16.42 42.74
C ASN A 48 -0.47 15.48 41.59
N ARG A 49 -0.63 14.19 41.89
CA ARG A 49 -0.88 13.13 40.88
C ARG A 49 -2.23 13.29 40.19
N VAL A 50 -3.27 13.68 40.93
CA VAL A 50 -4.61 13.87 40.40
C VAL A 50 -4.62 15.02 39.40
N LEU A 51 -4.09 16.19 39.79
CA LEU A 51 -4.01 17.37 38.92
C LEU A 51 -3.18 17.09 37.67
N ARG A 52 -2.05 16.37 37.80
CA ARG A 52 -1.24 15.96 36.66
C ARG A 52 -2.01 15.01 35.72
N SER A 53 -2.75 14.05 36.26
CA SER A 53 -3.56 13.15 35.43
C SER A 53 -4.68 13.91 34.73
N MET A 54 -5.35 14.85 35.38
CA MET A 54 -6.35 15.72 34.77
C MET A 54 -5.79 16.53 33.59
N ILE A 55 -4.64 17.13 33.75
CA ILE A 55 -3.97 17.87 32.65
C ILE A 55 -3.64 16.94 31.48
N MET A 56 -3.19 15.71 31.74
CA MET A 56 -2.93 14.74 30.69
C MET A 56 -4.21 14.30 29.97
N LEU A 57 -5.32 14.13 30.68
CA LEU A 57 -6.62 13.85 30.07
C LEU A 57 -7.11 15.02 29.21
N MET A 58 -6.98 16.24 29.69
CA MET A 58 -7.31 17.44 28.91
C MET A 58 -6.43 17.55 27.65
N CYS A 59 -5.13 17.29 27.77
CA CYS A 59 -4.22 17.29 26.63
C CYS A 59 -4.64 16.26 25.58
N ALA A 60 -4.99 15.04 25.98
CA ALA A 60 -5.48 13.99 25.10
C ALA A 60 -6.79 14.39 24.39
N PHE A 61 -7.75 14.93 25.16
CA PHE A 61 -9.01 15.41 24.62
C PHE A 61 -8.84 16.58 23.65
N SER A 62 -8.01 17.56 24.01
CA SER A 62 -7.70 18.71 23.13
C SER A 62 -7.07 18.23 21.81
N PHE A 63 -6.15 17.27 21.87
CA PHE A 63 -5.55 16.72 20.66
C PHE A 63 -6.57 15.97 19.80
N MET A 64 -7.47 15.16 20.39
CA MET A 64 -8.57 14.54 19.67
C MET A 64 -9.47 15.56 18.97
N ALA A 65 -9.80 16.67 19.66
CA ALA A 65 -10.63 17.74 19.10
C ALA A 65 -9.93 18.46 17.93
N VAL A 66 -8.64 18.79 18.07
CA VAL A 66 -7.83 19.45 17.02
C VAL A 66 -7.71 18.56 15.77
N THR A 67 -7.68 17.24 15.94
CA THR A 67 -7.58 16.28 14.84
C THR A 67 -8.94 15.85 14.27
N GLY A 68 -10.02 16.53 14.65
CA GLY A 68 -11.37 16.22 14.19
C GLY A 68 -11.87 14.83 14.62
N PHE A 69 -11.44 14.37 15.79
CA PHE A 69 -11.77 13.02 16.29
C PHE A 69 -11.44 11.89 15.34
N ALA A 70 -10.32 12.00 14.63
CA ALA A 70 -9.85 10.94 13.73
C ALA A 70 -9.83 9.57 14.48
N PRO A 71 -10.37 8.48 13.90
CA PRO A 71 -10.57 7.20 14.60
C PRO A 71 -9.29 6.64 15.24
N SER A 72 -8.13 6.78 14.57
CA SER A 72 -6.83 6.35 15.10
C SER A 72 -6.41 7.12 16.36
N VAL A 73 -6.72 8.41 16.42
CA VAL A 73 -6.39 9.29 17.56
C VAL A 73 -7.35 9.06 18.71
N VAL A 74 -8.64 8.86 18.43
CA VAL A 74 -9.67 8.53 19.44
C VAL A 74 -9.30 7.26 20.17
N ARG A 75 -8.93 6.19 19.44
CA ARG A 75 -8.47 4.94 20.06
C ARG A 75 -7.30 5.17 21.03
N ALA A 76 -6.27 5.88 20.58
CA ALA A 76 -5.13 6.17 21.43
C ALA A 76 -5.48 7.07 22.61
N GLY A 77 -6.36 8.05 22.40
CA GLY A 77 -6.86 8.95 23.45
C GLY A 77 -7.61 8.19 24.53
N VAL A 78 -8.51 7.25 24.16
CA VAL A 78 -9.22 6.40 25.10
C VAL A 78 -8.26 5.49 25.87
N MET A 79 -7.29 4.85 25.21
CA MET A 79 -6.26 4.04 25.88
C MET A 79 -5.46 4.88 26.88
N LEU A 80 -5.07 6.10 26.50
CA LEU A 80 -4.36 7.03 27.36
C LEU A 80 -5.24 7.45 28.55
N ALA A 81 -6.51 7.73 28.31
CA ALA A 81 -7.47 8.10 29.34
C ALA A 81 -7.64 6.98 30.39
N VAL A 82 -7.75 5.72 29.97
CA VAL A 82 -7.81 4.57 30.88
C VAL A 82 -6.56 4.50 31.76
N VAL A 83 -5.36 4.70 31.16
CA VAL A 83 -4.10 4.67 31.91
C VAL A 83 -4.01 5.79 32.94
N TYR A 84 -4.36 7.04 32.56
CA TYR A 84 -4.27 8.19 33.48
C TYR A 84 -5.38 8.17 34.54
N SER A 85 -6.58 7.69 34.22
CA SER A 85 -7.63 7.44 35.20
C SER A 85 -7.19 6.40 36.23
N GLY A 86 -6.56 5.29 35.79
CA GLY A 86 -6.00 4.29 36.71
C GLY A 86 -4.97 4.88 37.66
N LYS A 87 -4.06 5.75 37.15
CA LYS A 87 -3.08 6.47 37.99
C LYS A 87 -3.74 7.43 38.99
N MET A 88 -4.85 8.07 38.62
CA MET A 88 -5.62 8.94 39.48
C MET A 88 -6.20 8.19 40.68
N PHE A 89 -6.71 6.98 40.46
CA PHE A 89 -7.27 6.09 41.50
C PHE A 89 -6.21 5.23 42.20
N MET A 90 -4.92 5.54 42.08
CA MET A 90 -3.81 4.83 42.69
C MET A 90 -3.77 3.31 42.37
N ARG A 91 -4.38 2.88 41.29
CA ARG A 91 -4.33 1.48 40.87
C ARG A 91 -3.04 1.19 40.11
N LYS A 92 -2.47 0.01 40.33
CA LYS A 92 -1.36 -0.49 39.53
C LYS A 92 -1.90 -0.72 38.11
N GLY A 93 -1.27 -0.02 37.12
CA GLY A 93 -1.66 -0.15 35.73
C GLY A 93 -1.29 -1.55 35.21
N ASP A 94 -2.26 -2.28 34.70
CA ASP A 94 -2.06 -3.45 33.86
C ASP A 94 -2.38 -3.07 32.43
N SER A 95 -1.40 -3.23 31.55
CA SER A 95 -1.55 -2.82 30.15
C SER A 95 -2.59 -3.64 29.39
N LEU A 96 -2.72 -4.94 29.70
CA LEU A 96 -3.73 -5.81 29.09
C LEU A 96 -5.14 -5.41 29.53
N ASN A 97 -5.35 -5.19 30.85
CA ASN A 97 -6.64 -4.72 31.36
C ASN A 97 -6.99 -3.34 30.76
N SER A 98 -6.02 -2.44 30.65
CA SER A 98 -6.23 -1.12 30.04
C SER A 98 -6.63 -1.23 28.56
N LEU A 99 -6.03 -2.15 27.82
CA LEU A 99 -6.36 -2.43 26.42
C LEU A 99 -7.80 -3.01 26.33
N GLY A 100 -8.16 -3.97 27.19
CA GLY A 100 -9.49 -4.57 27.23
C GLY A 100 -10.58 -3.55 27.56
N ILE A 101 -10.36 -2.69 28.57
CA ILE A 101 -11.30 -1.60 28.93
C ILE A 101 -11.46 -0.63 27.73
N ALA A 102 -10.36 -0.24 27.06
CA ALA A 102 -10.43 0.62 25.90
C ALA A 102 -11.21 -0.04 24.74
N ALA A 103 -11.02 -1.34 24.52
CA ALA A 103 -11.82 -2.09 23.56
C ALA A 103 -13.32 -2.03 23.87
N LEU A 104 -13.71 -2.29 25.12
CA LEU A 104 -15.11 -2.22 25.53
C LEU A 104 -15.71 -0.81 25.35
N ILE A 105 -14.99 0.24 25.78
CA ILE A 105 -15.45 1.62 25.62
C ILE A 105 -15.72 1.97 24.15
N LEU A 106 -14.92 1.46 23.22
CA LEU A 106 -15.05 1.76 21.80
C LEU A 106 -16.08 0.87 21.09
N THR A 107 -16.27 -0.39 21.53
CA THR A 107 -17.13 -1.36 20.84
C THR A 107 -18.56 -1.38 21.36
N VAL A 108 -18.80 -1.06 22.65
CA VAL A 108 -20.16 -1.05 23.20
C VAL A 108 -21.06 -0.01 22.53
N PRO A 109 -20.63 1.24 22.29
CA PRO A 109 -21.44 2.23 21.57
C PRO A 109 -21.58 1.92 20.07
N ASN A 110 -20.60 1.28 19.47
CA ASN A 110 -20.59 0.94 18.05
C ASN A 110 -20.02 -0.47 17.83
N PRO A 111 -20.86 -1.51 17.81
CA PRO A 111 -20.41 -2.89 17.61
C PRO A 111 -19.71 -3.14 16.27
N THR A 112 -20.06 -2.38 15.22
CA THR A 112 -19.42 -2.51 13.90
C THR A 112 -17.97 -2.03 13.89
N ALA A 113 -17.54 -1.26 14.90
CA ALA A 113 -16.15 -0.85 15.06
C ALA A 113 -15.17 -2.05 15.16
N VAL A 114 -15.64 -3.22 15.60
CA VAL A 114 -14.82 -4.45 15.63
C VAL A 114 -14.40 -4.88 14.23
N ALA A 115 -15.20 -4.60 13.21
CA ALA A 115 -14.90 -4.92 11.81
C ALA A 115 -14.04 -3.84 11.13
N ASP A 116 -13.81 -2.68 11.78
CA ASP A 116 -12.93 -1.63 11.25
C ASP A 116 -11.47 -2.10 11.23
N VAL A 117 -10.89 -2.11 10.02
CA VAL A 117 -9.50 -2.57 9.79
C VAL A 117 -8.50 -1.77 10.63
N GLY A 118 -8.69 -0.46 10.74
CA GLY A 118 -7.83 0.41 11.53
C GLY A 118 -7.90 0.07 13.03
N MET A 119 -9.08 -0.30 13.54
CA MET A 119 -9.23 -0.78 14.91
C MET A 119 -8.49 -2.10 15.12
N LEU A 120 -8.71 -3.08 14.23
CA LEU A 120 -8.04 -4.38 14.30
C LEU A 120 -6.52 -4.23 14.29
N LEU A 121 -5.96 -3.45 13.38
CA LEU A 121 -4.53 -3.20 13.30
C LEU A 121 -3.98 -2.50 14.55
N SER A 122 -4.68 -1.50 15.05
CA SER A 122 -4.24 -0.74 16.23
C SER A 122 -4.23 -1.61 17.51
N PHE A 123 -5.30 -2.39 17.72
CA PHE A 123 -5.41 -3.23 18.92
C PHE A 123 -4.46 -4.43 18.86
N THR A 124 -4.34 -5.09 17.72
CA THR A 124 -3.39 -6.22 17.55
C THR A 124 -1.95 -5.76 17.64
N ALA A 125 -1.56 -4.60 17.07
CA ALA A 125 -0.24 -4.03 17.26
C ALA A 125 0.06 -3.78 18.75
N THR A 126 -0.87 -3.12 19.45
CA THR A 126 -0.70 -2.83 20.87
C THR A 126 -0.62 -4.10 21.71
N LEU A 127 -1.46 -5.10 21.43
CA LEU A 127 -1.42 -6.40 22.08
C LEU A 127 -0.07 -7.10 21.86
N GLY A 128 0.42 -7.11 20.62
CA GLY A 128 1.73 -7.67 20.27
C GLY A 128 2.87 -7.00 21.04
N ILE A 129 2.86 -5.67 21.12
CA ILE A 129 3.87 -4.90 21.88
C ILE A 129 3.82 -5.26 23.37
N ILE A 130 2.63 -5.32 23.99
CA ILE A 130 2.47 -5.66 25.40
C ILE A 130 3.01 -7.06 25.69
N LEU A 131 2.72 -8.03 24.84
CA LEU A 131 3.06 -9.43 25.06
C LEU A 131 4.53 -9.76 24.76
N TRP A 132 5.11 -9.17 23.72
CA TRP A 132 6.37 -9.62 23.15
C TRP A 132 7.52 -8.61 23.23
N ALA A 133 7.28 -7.29 23.13
CA ALA A 133 8.37 -6.32 23.00
C ALA A 133 9.37 -6.38 24.15
N ARG A 134 8.91 -6.47 25.39
CA ARG A 134 9.79 -6.61 26.56
C ARG A 134 10.62 -7.90 26.55
N LYS A 135 10.01 -9.02 26.13
CA LYS A 135 10.70 -10.32 26.07
C LYS A 135 11.81 -10.31 25.02
N ILE A 136 11.51 -9.75 23.84
CA ILE A 136 12.47 -9.61 22.73
C ILE A 136 13.61 -8.67 23.15
N SER A 137 13.30 -7.51 23.73
CA SER A 137 14.30 -6.55 24.19
C SER A 137 15.24 -7.16 25.21
N VAL A 138 14.72 -7.81 26.25
CA VAL A 138 15.54 -8.47 27.30
C VAL A 138 16.42 -9.58 26.71
N TYR A 139 15.89 -10.39 25.81
CA TYR A 139 16.64 -11.46 25.15
C TYR A 139 17.82 -10.91 24.33
N ILE A 140 17.58 -9.88 23.52
CA ILE A 140 18.62 -9.26 22.69
C ILE A 140 19.65 -8.56 23.58
N MET A 141 19.22 -7.76 24.57
CA MET A 141 20.11 -7.07 25.50
C MET A 141 20.99 -8.02 26.28
N GLY A 142 20.51 -9.24 26.60
CA GLY A 142 21.33 -10.28 27.23
C GLY A 142 22.56 -10.65 26.41
N LYS A 143 22.47 -10.65 25.08
CA LYS A 143 23.61 -10.91 24.18
C LYS A 143 24.59 -9.72 24.10
N PHE A 144 24.12 -8.50 24.31
CA PHE A 144 24.92 -7.28 24.26
C PHE A 144 25.41 -6.81 25.65
N ALA A 145 25.29 -7.61 26.70
CA ALA A 145 25.65 -7.29 28.08
C ALA A 145 27.12 -6.80 28.27
N LYS A 146 28.01 -7.19 27.35
CA LYS A 146 29.45 -6.84 27.39
C LYS A 146 29.73 -5.38 26.95
N LEU A 147 28.80 -4.70 26.29
CA LEU A 147 28.96 -3.33 25.74
C LEU A 147 28.60 -2.25 26.78
N LYS A 148 29.43 -2.10 27.84
CA LYS A 148 29.18 -1.15 28.95
C LYS A 148 29.10 0.32 28.51
N ARG A 149 29.95 0.78 27.59
CA ARG A 149 30.00 2.19 27.13
C ARG A 149 28.84 2.62 26.25
N LEU A 150 28.28 1.71 25.42
CA LEU A 150 27.20 1.98 24.44
C LEU A 150 25.84 1.46 24.92
N LYS A 151 25.69 1.13 26.21
CA LYS A 151 24.49 0.50 26.76
C LYS A 151 23.21 1.31 26.48
N LYS A 152 23.21 2.61 26.70
CA LYS A 152 22.02 3.45 26.50
C LYS A 152 21.56 3.53 25.04
N PRO A 153 22.41 3.88 24.04
CA PRO A 153 21.99 3.91 22.65
C PRO A 153 21.61 2.52 22.12
N VAL A 154 22.33 1.46 22.50
CA VAL A 154 21.99 0.09 22.12
C VAL A 154 20.64 -0.32 22.72
N GLU A 155 20.37 -0.02 23.98
CA GLU A 155 19.09 -0.28 24.63
C GLU A 155 17.93 0.45 23.94
N PHE A 156 18.14 1.71 23.55
CA PHE A 156 17.16 2.49 22.81
C PHE A 156 16.83 1.85 21.46
N THR A 157 17.85 1.53 20.66
CA THR A 157 17.67 0.89 19.34
C THR A 157 17.05 -0.50 19.44
N VAL A 158 17.49 -1.31 20.42
CA VAL A 158 16.92 -2.64 20.67
C VAL A 158 15.45 -2.56 21.09
N ASN A 159 15.08 -1.57 21.90
CA ASN A 159 13.69 -1.36 22.28
C ASN A 159 12.83 -0.95 21.08
N LEU A 160 13.30 -0.04 20.23
CA LEU A 160 12.62 0.33 18.99
C LEU A 160 12.43 -0.87 18.08
N PHE A 161 13.49 -1.66 17.86
CA PHE A 161 13.43 -2.89 17.08
C PHE A 161 12.43 -3.89 17.65
N ALA A 162 12.48 -4.13 18.98
CA ALA A 162 11.58 -5.06 19.64
C ALA A 162 10.11 -4.63 19.52
N VAL A 163 9.82 -3.33 19.62
CA VAL A 163 8.48 -2.77 19.42
C VAL A 163 8.03 -2.95 17.97
N SER A 164 8.88 -2.59 16.99
CA SER A 164 8.56 -2.69 15.56
C SER A 164 8.30 -4.14 15.13
N VAL A 165 9.17 -5.07 15.55
CA VAL A 165 8.98 -6.52 15.26
C VAL A 165 7.69 -7.03 15.89
N SER A 166 7.44 -6.69 17.17
CA SER A 166 6.25 -7.15 17.87
C SER A 166 4.97 -6.65 17.20
N ALA A 167 4.92 -5.37 16.83
CA ALA A 167 3.80 -4.80 16.11
C ALA A 167 3.61 -5.47 14.75
N ALA A 168 4.68 -5.54 13.94
CA ALA A 168 4.62 -6.07 12.58
C ALA A 168 4.15 -7.53 12.53
N VAL A 169 4.69 -8.40 13.39
CA VAL A 169 4.32 -9.82 13.44
C VAL A 169 2.84 -10.01 13.80
N TRP A 170 2.31 -9.20 14.73
CA TRP A 170 0.92 -9.32 15.16
C TRP A 170 -0.08 -8.67 14.19
N THR A 171 0.33 -7.64 13.47
CA THR A 171 -0.51 -7.01 12.45
C THR A 171 -0.44 -7.70 11.09
N MET A 172 0.62 -8.46 10.81
CA MET A 172 0.87 -9.11 9.53
C MET A 172 -0.31 -9.95 9.01
N PRO A 173 -0.98 -10.81 9.81
CA PRO A 173 -2.12 -11.59 9.34
C PRO A 173 -3.26 -10.70 8.83
N ILE A 174 -3.56 -9.63 9.57
CA ILE A 174 -4.62 -8.68 9.18
C ILE A 174 -4.21 -7.90 7.94
N SER A 175 -2.94 -7.47 7.85
CA SER A 175 -2.43 -6.75 6.69
C SER A 175 -2.48 -7.60 5.42
N VAL A 176 -2.12 -8.89 5.50
CA VAL A 176 -2.22 -9.83 4.37
C VAL A 176 -3.68 -10.02 3.94
N LEU A 177 -4.59 -10.25 4.89
CA LEU A 177 -6.00 -10.50 4.59
C LEU A 177 -6.72 -9.28 4.01
N MET A 178 -6.40 -8.07 4.49
CA MET A 178 -7.12 -6.85 4.14
C MET A 178 -6.49 -6.07 2.99
N PHE A 179 -5.15 -6.00 2.95
CA PHE A 179 -4.44 -5.23 1.91
C PHE A 179 -3.80 -6.11 0.84
N GLY A 180 -3.58 -7.39 1.12
CA GLY A 180 -2.92 -8.30 0.19
C GLY A 180 -1.45 -7.97 -0.08
N LYS A 181 -0.81 -7.15 0.75
CA LYS A 181 0.56 -6.66 0.56
C LYS A 181 1.35 -6.75 1.87
N VAL A 182 2.63 -7.10 1.75
CA VAL A 182 3.58 -7.13 2.88
C VAL A 182 4.83 -6.39 2.49
N SER A 183 5.16 -5.34 3.24
CA SER A 183 6.41 -4.61 3.04
C SER A 183 7.58 -5.32 3.73
N VAL A 184 8.65 -5.55 2.98
CA VAL A 184 9.87 -6.19 3.45
C VAL A 184 10.67 -5.25 4.38
N PHE A 185 10.70 -3.97 4.05
CA PHE A 185 11.53 -2.98 4.75
C PHE A 185 10.82 -2.29 5.92
N SER A 186 9.55 -2.57 6.18
CA SER A 186 8.74 -1.86 7.18
C SER A 186 9.36 -1.84 8.58
N ILE A 187 9.93 -2.95 9.04
CA ILE A 187 10.58 -3.04 10.36
C ILE A 187 11.85 -2.18 10.41
N LEU A 188 12.70 -2.29 9.39
CA LEU A 188 13.94 -1.53 9.30
C LEU A 188 13.67 -0.02 9.25
N LEU A 189 12.78 0.38 8.35
CA LEU A 189 12.38 1.79 8.19
C LEU A 189 11.68 2.33 9.43
N SER A 190 10.86 1.54 10.11
CA SER A 190 10.26 1.96 11.38
C SER A 190 11.32 2.30 12.43
N VAL A 191 12.40 1.52 12.53
CA VAL A 191 13.50 1.79 13.48
C VAL A 191 14.27 3.05 13.11
N ILE A 192 14.53 3.27 11.81
CA ILE A 192 15.30 4.42 11.30
C ILE A 192 14.47 5.71 11.37
N LEU A 193 13.22 5.67 10.95
CA LEU A 193 12.39 6.87 10.76
C LEU A 193 11.66 7.30 12.05
N SER A 194 11.28 6.37 12.95
CA SER A 194 10.51 6.74 14.15
C SER A 194 11.22 7.79 15.04
N PRO A 195 12.54 7.75 15.28
CA PRO A 195 13.22 8.81 16.02
C PRO A 195 13.17 10.16 15.31
N ALA A 196 13.40 10.17 13.98
CA ALA A 196 13.37 11.38 13.18
C ALA A 196 11.98 12.03 13.18
N VAL A 197 10.93 11.24 12.97
CA VAL A 197 9.54 11.70 13.04
C VAL A 197 9.16 12.16 14.44
N SER A 198 9.68 11.51 15.49
CA SER A 198 9.42 11.95 16.87
C SER A 198 10.00 13.33 17.15
N VAL A 199 11.22 13.60 16.68
CA VAL A 199 11.85 14.92 16.78
C VAL A 199 11.11 15.95 15.92
N LEU A 200 10.76 15.58 14.69
CA LEU A 200 9.99 16.44 13.78
C LEU A 200 8.68 16.90 14.41
N VAL A 201 7.89 15.97 14.96
CA VAL A 201 6.60 16.30 15.62
C VAL A 201 6.80 17.20 16.84
N ALA A 202 7.84 16.94 17.65
CA ALA A 202 8.15 17.77 18.81
C ALA A 202 8.58 19.20 18.40
N CYS A 203 9.46 19.33 17.40
CA CYS A 203 9.90 20.62 16.87
C CYS A 203 8.74 21.38 16.20
N ALA A 204 7.90 20.70 15.44
CA ALA A 204 6.73 21.32 14.81
C ALA A 204 5.73 21.85 15.85
N LEU A 205 5.47 21.08 16.92
CA LEU A 205 4.63 21.54 18.02
C LEU A 205 5.18 22.81 18.68
N LEU A 206 6.48 22.81 18.98
CA LEU A 206 7.15 23.99 19.57
C LEU A 206 7.13 25.19 18.61
N ALA A 207 7.40 24.95 17.32
CA ALA A 207 7.38 26.02 16.32
C ALA A 207 6.00 26.69 16.25
N VAL A 208 4.92 25.90 16.24
CA VAL A 208 3.53 26.41 16.22
C VAL A 208 3.23 27.25 17.48
N ILE A 209 3.64 26.77 18.67
CA ILE A 209 3.44 27.50 19.93
C ILE A 209 4.16 28.85 19.89
N PHE A 210 5.41 28.86 19.44
CA PHE A 210 6.22 30.07 19.43
C PHE A 210 5.86 31.04 18.30
N TYR A 211 5.38 30.55 17.16
CA TYR A 211 4.96 31.41 16.04
C TYR A 211 3.77 32.31 16.40
N GLY A 212 2.86 31.83 17.26
CA GLY A 212 1.68 32.61 17.72
C GLY A 212 2.03 33.83 18.61
N TYR A 213 3.25 33.94 19.14
CA TYR A 213 3.65 34.99 20.10
C TYR A 213 4.64 36.03 19.53
N GLY A 214 4.58 36.41 18.29
CA GLY A 214 5.28 37.54 17.63
C GLY A 214 6.76 37.82 17.96
N ILE A 215 7.10 37.91 19.23
CA ILE A 215 8.46 38.20 19.75
C ILE A 215 9.39 36.97 19.63
N VAL A 216 8.82 35.76 19.42
CA VAL A 216 9.56 34.50 19.49
C VAL A 216 9.81 33.91 18.10
N SER A 217 9.57 34.69 17.03
CA SER A 217 9.85 34.28 15.65
C SER A 217 11.31 33.84 15.47
N ILE A 218 12.27 34.46 16.19
CA ILE A 218 13.69 34.09 16.16
C ILE A 218 13.91 32.63 16.61
N ILE A 219 13.11 32.12 17.56
CA ILE A 219 13.19 30.72 18.02
C ILE A 219 12.42 29.79 17.06
N ALA A 220 11.37 30.28 16.45
CA ALA A 220 10.58 29.48 15.50
C ALA A 220 11.36 29.16 14.22
N TYR A 221 12.18 30.07 13.69
CA TYR A 221 12.99 29.88 12.50
C TYR A 221 13.92 28.63 12.55
N PRO A 222 14.79 28.46 13.57
CA PRO A 222 15.63 27.26 13.65
C PRO A 222 14.80 25.97 13.82
N LEU A 223 13.66 26.03 14.49
CA LEU A 223 12.78 24.86 14.64
C LEU A 223 12.13 24.46 13.31
N THR A 224 11.65 25.42 12.51
CA THR A 224 11.11 25.16 11.17
C THR A 224 12.18 24.64 10.21
N PHE A 225 13.41 25.17 10.28
CA PHE A 225 14.54 24.65 9.51
C PHE A 225 14.83 23.18 9.85
N VAL A 226 14.85 22.81 11.15
CA VAL A 226 15.01 21.41 11.57
C VAL A 226 13.87 20.54 11.04
N CYS A 227 12.62 21.02 11.08
CA CYS A 227 11.47 20.29 10.52
C CYS A 227 11.63 20.08 9.01
N GLU A 228 12.08 21.08 8.28
CA GLU A 228 12.33 20.98 6.83
C GLU A 228 13.39 19.91 6.52
N GLN A 229 14.55 19.94 7.20
CA GLN A 229 15.61 18.97 6.97
C GLN A 229 15.18 17.55 7.33
N LEU A 230 14.47 17.37 8.45
CA LEU A 230 13.95 16.06 8.84
C LEU A 230 12.88 15.55 7.87
N SER A 231 12.02 16.42 7.35
CA SER A 231 11.03 16.02 6.33
C SER A 231 11.71 15.58 5.04
N LYS A 232 12.69 16.34 4.54
CA LYS A 232 13.50 15.96 3.38
C LYS A 232 14.22 14.62 3.60
N TYR A 233 14.80 14.41 4.78
CA TYR A 233 15.45 13.16 5.16
C TYR A 233 14.45 11.98 5.11
N VAL A 234 13.26 12.13 5.68
CA VAL A 234 12.23 11.07 5.71
C VAL A 234 11.78 10.73 4.30
N ILE A 235 11.47 11.75 3.46
CA ILE A 235 11.04 11.54 2.08
C ILE A 235 12.15 10.88 1.25
N PHE A 236 13.39 11.34 1.38
CA PHE A 236 14.54 10.78 0.67
C PHE A 236 14.76 9.30 1.01
N ILE A 237 14.74 8.93 2.28
CA ILE A 237 14.91 7.54 2.71
C ILE A 237 13.77 6.67 2.19
N VAL A 238 12.52 7.13 2.31
CA VAL A 238 11.36 6.35 1.85
C VAL A 238 11.39 6.18 0.34
N GLY A 239 11.67 7.23 -0.44
CA GLY A 239 11.81 7.13 -1.90
C GLY A 239 12.88 6.14 -2.30
N THR A 240 14.09 6.26 -1.71
CA THR A 240 15.20 5.33 -2.02
C THR A 240 14.85 3.85 -1.75
N PHE A 241 14.12 3.56 -0.66
CA PHE A 241 13.71 2.18 -0.35
C PHE A 241 12.48 1.74 -1.14
N SER A 242 11.63 2.66 -1.58
CA SER A 242 10.48 2.38 -2.46
C SER A 242 10.93 1.94 -3.84
N ASP A 243 12.02 2.51 -4.37
CA ASP A 243 12.57 2.19 -5.69
C ASP A 243 13.29 0.83 -5.72
N ILE A 244 13.61 0.24 -4.55
CA ILE A 244 14.20 -1.10 -4.50
C ILE A 244 13.17 -2.14 -4.98
N PRO A 245 13.52 -2.97 -5.97
CA PRO A 245 12.65 -4.07 -6.39
C PRO A 245 12.31 -4.96 -5.20
N PHE A 246 11.05 -5.44 -5.16
CA PHE A 246 10.50 -6.23 -4.06
C PHE A 246 10.41 -5.51 -2.70
N SER A 247 10.36 -4.18 -2.69
CA SER A 247 10.11 -3.39 -1.47
C SER A 247 8.79 -3.76 -0.80
N SER A 248 7.79 -4.11 -1.59
CA SER A 248 6.57 -4.78 -1.15
C SER A 248 6.37 -6.08 -1.91
N VAL A 249 5.79 -7.08 -1.24
CA VAL A 249 5.50 -8.39 -1.82
C VAL A 249 3.98 -8.57 -1.86
N ASN A 250 3.47 -8.95 -3.03
CA ASN A 250 2.06 -9.27 -3.19
C ASN A 250 1.72 -10.56 -2.42
N ALA A 251 0.95 -10.43 -1.37
CA ALA A 251 0.55 -11.51 -0.48
C ALA A 251 -0.85 -12.06 -0.78
N ARG A 252 -1.48 -11.66 -1.91
CA ARG A 252 -2.76 -12.24 -2.37
C ARG A 252 -2.59 -13.65 -2.93
N LYS A 253 -1.36 -14.11 -3.14
CA LYS A 253 -1.06 -15.45 -3.68
C LYS A 253 -1.51 -16.55 -2.69
N PRO A 254 -2.08 -17.68 -3.18
CA PRO A 254 -2.67 -18.73 -2.31
C PRO A 254 -1.72 -19.29 -1.26
N TYR A 255 -0.42 -19.40 -1.58
CA TYR A 255 0.56 -19.94 -0.64
C TYR A 255 0.75 -19.09 0.62
N PHE A 256 0.49 -17.77 0.57
CA PHE A 256 0.52 -16.92 1.77
C PHE A 256 -0.61 -17.28 2.75
N TYR A 257 -1.81 -17.55 2.26
CA TYR A 257 -2.94 -17.95 3.11
C TYR A 257 -2.69 -19.31 3.76
N ILE A 258 -2.13 -20.27 2.99
CA ILE A 258 -1.73 -21.58 3.52
C ILE A 258 -0.67 -21.41 4.60
N TRP A 259 0.32 -20.57 4.36
CA TRP A 259 1.38 -20.25 5.32
C TRP A 259 0.84 -19.60 6.60
N LEU A 260 -0.10 -18.66 6.50
CA LEU A 260 -0.76 -18.05 7.67
C LEU A 260 -1.55 -19.08 8.47
N ALA A 261 -2.31 -19.95 7.81
CA ALA A 261 -3.02 -21.04 8.47
C ALA A 261 -2.07 -21.98 9.22
N LEU A 262 -0.93 -22.32 8.60
CA LEU A 262 0.11 -23.13 9.22
C LEU A 262 0.67 -22.45 10.49
N ILE A 263 0.98 -21.14 10.43
CA ILE A 263 1.43 -20.37 11.60
C ILE A 263 0.40 -20.42 12.71
N ALA A 264 -0.88 -20.22 12.41
CA ALA A 264 -1.95 -20.28 13.39
C ALA A 264 -1.99 -21.67 14.10
N VAL A 265 -1.92 -22.74 13.31
CA VAL A 265 -1.84 -24.12 13.86
C VAL A 265 -0.59 -24.31 14.73
N MET A 266 0.58 -23.84 14.27
CA MET A 266 1.82 -23.93 15.05
C MET A 266 1.75 -23.16 16.38
N VAL A 267 1.11 -22.00 16.41
CA VAL A 267 0.90 -21.22 17.64
C VAL A 267 0.00 -22.00 18.62
N ILE A 268 -1.08 -22.58 18.12
CA ILE A 268 -2.00 -23.40 18.96
C ILE A 268 -1.26 -24.61 19.52
N VAL A 269 -0.54 -25.37 18.69
CA VAL A 269 0.24 -26.53 19.13
C VAL A 269 1.32 -26.13 20.12
N GLY A 270 1.99 -25.00 19.89
CA GLY A 270 3.03 -24.46 20.77
C GLY A 270 2.53 -24.14 22.19
N TYR A 271 1.23 -23.88 22.35
CA TYR A 271 0.64 -23.71 23.69
C TYR A 271 0.73 -24.98 24.54
N PHE A 272 0.57 -26.13 23.93
CA PHE A 272 0.59 -27.45 24.59
C PHE A 272 1.98 -28.06 24.77
N VAL A 273 3.03 -27.54 24.08
CA VAL A 273 4.40 -28.10 24.12
C VAL A 273 5.13 -27.62 25.37
N LYS A 274 5.78 -28.56 26.08
CA LYS A 274 6.55 -28.27 27.30
C LYS A 274 7.86 -27.51 27.01
N ASN A 275 8.60 -27.89 25.96
CA ASN A 275 9.88 -27.26 25.59
C ASN A 275 9.64 -26.15 24.53
N LYS A 276 9.24 -24.99 25.00
CA LYS A 276 8.82 -23.86 24.12
C LYS A 276 9.98 -23.32 23.27
N ALA A 277 11.23 -23.32 23.76
CA ALA A 277 12.35 -22.75 23.02
C ALA A 277 12.70 -23.57 21.78
N ASN A 278 12.90 -24.90 21.96
CA ASN A 278 13.19 -25.81 20.84
C ASN A 278 12.01 -25.89 19.84
N TYR A 279 10.78 -25.84 20.35
CA TYR A 279 9.59 -25.80 19.49
C TYR A 279 9.55 -24.53 18.65
N ALA A 280 9.77 -23.35 19.24
CA ALA A 280 9.78 -22.09 18.53
C ALA A 280 10.82 -22.03 17.40
N VAL A 281 12.03 -22.56 17.63
CA VAL A 281 13.06 -22.64 16.60
C VAL A 281 12.63 -23.59 15.47
N LYS A 282 12.16 -24.78 15.81
CA LYS A 282 11.71 -25.76 14.81
C LYS A 282 10.52 -25.23 13.99
N SER A 283 9.54 -24.64 14.64
CA SER A 283 8.36 -24.07 13.97
C SER A 283 8.73 -22.90 13.06
N ALA A 284 9.68 -22.04 13.48
CA ALA A 284 10.18 -20.96 12.62
C ALA A 284 10.89 -21.49 11.36
N VAL A 285 11.73 -22.53 11.51
CA VAL A 285 12.40 -23.15 10.36
C VAL A 285 11.37 -23.79 9.42
N ILE A 286 10.44 -24.57 9.94
CA ILE A 286 9.40 -25.21 9.13
C ILE A 286 8.54 -24.15 8.41
N SER A 287 8.13 -23.10 9.12
CA SER A 287 7.38 -21.99 8.56
C SER A 287 8.11 -21.32 7.39
N LEU A 288 9.43 -21.05 7.56
CA LEU A 288 10.26 -20.47 6.51
C LEU A 288 10.42 -21.42 5.30
N CYS A 289 10.62 -22.72 5.55
CA CYS A 289 10.72 -23.73 4.48
C CYS A 289 9.41 -23.83 3.68
N VAL A 290 8.25 -23.81 4.35
CA VAL A 290 6.95 -23.87 3.66
C VAL A 290 6.71 -22.60 2.83
N LEU A 291 7.08 -21.41 3.36
CA LEU A 291 6.99 -20.17 2.60
C LEU A 291 7.90 -20.19 1.37
N ALA A 292 9.17 -20.64 1.53
CA ALA A 292 10.13 -20.74 0.44
C ALA A 292 9.68 -21.75 -0.63
N LEU A 293 9.14 -22.89 -0.21
CA LEU A 293 8.60 -23.90 -1.11
C LEU A 293 7.37 -23.35 -1.88
N GLY A 294 6.46 -22.70 -1.16
CA GLY A 294 5.29 -22.06 -1.78
C GLY A 294 5.69 -21.01 -2.82
N PHE A 295 6.69 -20.17 -2.49
CA PHE A 295 7.24 -19.21 -3.42
C PHE A 295 7.88 -19.90 -4.65
N ALA A 296 8.69 -20.95 -4.46
CA ALA A 296 9.34 -21.68 -5.54
C ALA A 296 8.31 -22.34 -6.48
N VAL A 297 7.32 -23.04 -5.92
CA VAL A 297 6.25 -23.67 -6.72
C VAL A 297 5.47 -22.60 -7.49
N TYR A 298 5.10 -21.51 -6.83
CA TYR A 298 4.32 -20.46 -7.46
C TYR A 298 5.12 -19.71 -8.54
N SER A 299 6.42 -19.55 -8.39
CA SER A 299 7.27 -18.93 -9.40
C SER A 299 7.36 -19.78 -10.68
N VAL A 300 7.33 -21.12 -10.55
CA VAL A 300 7.28 -22.02 -11.71
C VAL A 300 5.93 -21.93 -12.42
N ILE A 301 4.83 -21.84 -11.69
CA ILE A 301 3.48 -21.66 -12.25
C ILE A 301 3.41 -20.30 -12.97
N ASP A 302 3.88 -19.22 -12.33
CA ASP A 302 3.81 -17.87 -12.87
C ASP A 302 4.58 -17.71 -14.20
N VAL A 303 5.70 -18.43 -14.38
CA VAL A 303 6.47 -18.44 -15.64
C VAL A 303 5.71 -19.14 -16.76
N ASN A 304 4.88 -20.14 -16.46
CA ASN A 304 4.16 -20.94 -17.45
C ASN A 304 2.75 -20.43 -17.77
N THR A 305 2.24 -19.46 -16.98
CA THR A 305 0.90 -18.91 -17.18
C THR A 305 0.96 -17.50 -17.77
N THR A 306 0.08 -17.22 -18.73
CA THR A 306 -0.16 -15.88 -19.25
C THR A 306 -1.34 -15.27 -18.52
N VAL A 307 -1.15 -14.08 -17.95
CA VAL A 307 -2.18 -13.39 -17.18
C VAL A 307 -2.50 -12.05 -17.82
N ILE A 308 -3.76 -11.85 -18.19
CA ILE A 308 -4.25 -10.57 -18.67
C ILE A 308 -4.96 -9.88 -17.50
N ASN A 309 -4.42 -8.76 -17.05
CA ASN A 309 -5.03 -7.95 -16.00
C ASN A 309 -5.75 -6.75 -16.62
N ILE A 310 -6.99 -6.55 -16.22
CA ILE A 310 -7.82 -5.42 -16.60
C ILE A 310 -8.03 -4.59 -15.34
N TYR A 311 -7.56 -3.35 -15.36
CA TYR A 311 -7.59 -2.47 -14.20
C TYR A 311 -8.84 -1.59 -14.22
N ALA A 312 -9.45 -1.42 -13.06
CA ALA A 312 -10.59 -0.52 -12.85
C ALA A 312 -10.12 0.94 -12.79
N THR A 313 -9.71 1.48 -13.94
CA THR A 313 -9.18 2.85 -14.05
C THR A 313 -10.20 3.87 -14.57
N GLY A 314 -11.43 3.43 -14.89
CA GLY A 314 -12.43 4.26 -15.56
C GLY A 314 -12.20 4.38 -17.08
N GLY A 315 -11.29 3.59 -17.63
CA GLY A 315 -10.95 3.46 -19.03
C GLY A 315 -10.22 2.14 -19.28
N ASN A 316 -9.69 1.96 -20.47
CA ASN A 316 -9.01 0.72 -20.84
C ASN A 316 -7.53 0.75 -20.38
N THR A 317 -7.24 0.19 -19.20
CA THR A 317 -5.86 -0.12 -18.79
C THR A 317 -5.72 -1.63 -18.67
N VAL A 318 -5.01 -2.22 -19.63
CA VAL A 318 -4.87 -3.68 -19.77
C VAL A 318 -3.39 -4.03 -19.85
N THR A 319 -2.99 -5.03 -19.05
CA THR A 319 -1.63 -5.55 -19.09
C THR A 319 -1.63 -7.03 -19.39
N VAL A 320 -0.63 -7.47 -20.13
CA VAL A 320 -0.35 -8.88 -20.42
C VAL A 320 0.95 -9.24 -19.73
N LYS A 321 0.91 -10.20 -18.81
CA LYS A 321 2.03 -10.65 -18.02
C LYS A 321 2.28 -12.13 -18.19
N ARG A 322 3.56 -12.51 -18.36
CA ARG A 322 4.02 -13.91 -18.28
C ARG A 322 5.36 -13.96 -17.54
N GLY A 323 5.36 -14.59 -16.39
CA GLY A 323 6.54 -14.60 -15.52
C GLY A 323 6.97 -13.20 -15.11
N LYS A 324 8.18 -12.80 -15.54
CA LYS A 324 8.72 -11.46 -15.29
C LYS A 324 8.44 -10.44 -16.37
N ASN A 325 8.05 -10.89 -17.54
CA ASN A 325 7.74 -10.04 -18.67
C ASN A 325 6.33 -9.48 -18.51
N CYS A 326 6.19 -8.18 -18.67
CA CYS A 326 4.93 -7.48 -18.60
C CYS A 326 4.86 -6.43 -19.71
N SER A 327 3.74 -6.38 -20.40
CA SER A 327 3.47 -5.36 -21.41
C SER A 327 2.15 -4.67 -21.08
N VAL A 328 2.12 -3.35 -21.16
CA VAL A 328 0.89 -2.57 -21.08
C VAL A 328 0.37 -2.39 -22.49
N VAL A 329 -0.71 -3.11 -22.79
CA VAL A 329 -1.28 -3.16 -24.14
C VAL A 329 -2.17 -1.95 -24.40
N SER A 330 -2.83 -1.43 -23.37
CA SER A 330 -3.59 -0.18 -23.43
C SER A 330 -3.42 0.60 -22.13
N CYS A 331 -3.43 1.92 -22.24
CA CYS A 331 -3.30 2.84 -21.12
C CYS A 331 -4.35 3.95 -21.23
N GLY A 332 -5.35 3.93 -20.36
CA GLY A 332 -6.43 4.92 -20.31
C GLY A 332 -7.13 4.96 -18.96
N GLY A 333 -7.91 6.01 -18.71
CA GLY A 333 -8.72 6.17 -17.51
C GLY A 333 -8.37 7.41 -16.67
N GLU A 334 -8.75 7.42 -15.39
CA GLU A 334 -8.46 8.51 -14.47
C GLU A 334 -7.02 8.42 -13.93
N ALA A 335 -6.29 9.54 -13.90
CA ALA A 335 -4.88 9.62 -13.52
C ALA A 335 -4.56 8.95 -12.17
N ALA A 336 -5.40 9.14 -11.16
CA ALA A 336 -5.21 8.53 -9.84
C ALA A 336 -5.27 7.00 -9.90
N ASN A 337 -6.21 6.46 -10.66
CA ASN A 337 -6.43 5.03 -10.81
C ASN A 337 -5.33 4.37 -11.66
N VAL A 338 -4.87 5.06 -12.72
CA VAL A 338 -3.72 4.61 -13.53
C VAL A 338 -2.46 4.55 -12.66
N TYR A 339 -2.26 5.51 -11.76
CA TYR A 339 -1.13 5.48 -10.84
C TYR A 339 -1.16 4.25 -9.91
N TYR A 340 -2.34 3.83 -9.46
CA TYR A 340 -2.48 2.57 -8.70
C TYR A 340 -2.16 1.35 -9.55
N ALA A 341 -2.57 1.34 -10.83
CA ALA A 341 -2.22 0.26 -11.75
C ALA A 341 -0.70 0.15 -11.95
N VAL A 342 0.00 1.27 -12.18
CA VAL A 342 1.47 1.33 -12.24
C VAL A 342 2.10 0.77 -10.98
N SER A 343 1.62 1.18 -9.81
CA SER A 343 2.13 0.69 -8.52
C SER A 343 1.93 -0.83 -8.36
N ASP A 344 0.80 -1.36 -8.81
CA ASP A 344 0.50 -2.80 -8.76
C ASP A 344 1.41 -3.60 -9.71
N ILE A 345 1.65 -3.08 -10.92
CA ILE A 345 2.57 -3.67 -11.90
C ILE A 345 4.00 -3.71 -11.34
N MET A 346 4.48 -2.62 -10.76
CA MET A 346 5.82 -2.53 -10.16
C MET A 346 6.05 -3.51 -9.00
N GLU A 347 5.00 -4.01 -8.36
CA GLU A 347 5.14 -5.01 -7.30
C GLU A 347 5.48 -6.39 -7.84
N ASP A 348 4.97 -6.70 -9.03
CA ASP A 348 5.10 -8.01 -9.64
C ASP A 348 6.22 -8.05 -10.71
N THR A 349 6.57 -6.91 -11.30
CA THR A 349 7.63 -6.81 -12.33
C THR A 349 8.44 -5.54 -12.17
N THR A 350 9.71 -5.60 -12.55
CA THR A 350 10.61 -4.45 -12.60
C THR A 350 10.90 -3.99 -14.03
N LEU A 351 10.52 -4.81 -15.01
CA LEU A 351 10.75 -4.55 -16.44
C LEU A 351 9.41 -4.54 -17.15
N LEU A 352 9.19 -3.50 -17.94
CA LEU A 352 8.07 -3.39 -18.86
C LEU A 352 8.64 -3.49 -20.28
N ASP A 353 8.19 -4.51 -21.04
CA ASP A 353 8.69 -4.72 -22.39
C ASP A 353 8.13 -3.68 -23.36
N PHE A 354 6.81 -3.49 -23.33
CA PHE A 354 6.09 -2.56 -24.20
C PHE A 354 5.05 -1.75 -23.45
N LEU A 355 4.87 -0.51 -23.87
CA LEU A 355 3.77 0.35 -23.48
C LEU A 355 3.07 0.88 -24.74
N ILE A 356 1.82 0.50 -24.95
CA ILE A 356 1.02 0.95 -26.08
C ILE A 356 -0.01 1.97 -25.57
N VAL A 357 0.00 3.15 -26.18
CA VAL A 357 -0.93 4.24 -25.89
C VAL A 357 -1.83 4.42 -27.11
N PRO A 358 -3.09 3.94 -27.06
CA PRO A 358 -3.97 3.88 -28.23
C PRO A 358 -4.64 5.22 -28.59
N SER A 359 -4.36 6.28 -27.84
CA SER A 359 -4.99 7.60 -28.05
C SER A 359 -3.98 8.73 -27.86
N ASP A 360 -4.10 9.78 -28.66
CA ASP A 360 -3.30 11.01 -28.59
C ASP A 360 -3.95 12.10 -27.70
N SER A 361 -4.92 11.74 -26.87
CA SER A 361 -5.52 12.66 -25.90
C SER A 361 -4.51 13.08 -24.84
N ASP A 362 -4.61 14.33 -24.36
CA ASP A 362 -3.74 14.87 -23.30
C ASP A 362 -3.70 13.95 -22.06
N GLY A 363 -4.83 13.30 -21.75
CA GLY A 363 -4.90 12.33 -20.65
C GLY A 363 -4.08 11.09 -20.90
N SER A 364 -4.14 10.49 -22.10
CA SER A 364 -3.40 9.28 -22.44
C SER A 364 -1.90 9.53 -22.49
N LEU A 365 -1.47 10.68 -23.00
CA LEU A 365 -0.06 11.10 -23.00
C LEU A 365 0.50 11.30 -21.58
N LEU A 366 -0.32 11.90 -20.69
CA LEU A 366 0.06 12.03 -19.28
C LEU A 366 0.27 10.67 -18.62
N TYR A 367 -0.56 9.66 -18.96
CA TYR A 367 -0.42 8.31 -18.43
C TYR A 367 0.82 7.61 -18.98
N ALA A 368 1.14 7.80 -20.25
CA ALA A 368 2.37 7.32 -20.84
C ALA A 368 3.61 7.86 -20.10
N ASP A 369 3.61 9.16 -19.77
CA ASP A 369 4.67 9.80 -19.00
C ASP A 369 4.81 9.20 -17.59
N ILE A 370 3.70 8.92 -16.91
CA ILE A 370 3.70 8.25 -15.60
C ILE A 370 4.34 6.85 -15.69
N PHE A 371 4.00 6.06 -16.71
CA PHE A 371 4.61 4.74 -16.92
C PHE A 371 6.10 4.85 -17.27
N GLN A 372 6.45 5.73 -18.20
CA GLN A 372 7.83 5.91 -18.65
C GLN A 372 8.76 6.40 -17.54
N THR A 373 8.28 7.30 -16.66
CA THR A 373 9.05 7.77 -15.49
C THR A 373 9.41 6.63 -14.54
N LYS A 374 8.59 5.58 -14.48
CA LYS A 374 8.79 4.44 -13.56
C LYS A 374 9.44 3.23 -14.22
N PHE A 375 9.37 3.11 -15.56
CA PHE A 375 9.88 2.01 -16.35
C PHE A 375 10.70 2.57 -17.53
N ASP A 376 11.85 3.14 -17.24
CA ASP A 376 12.69 3.96 -18.15
C ASP A 376 13.20 3.19 -19.38
N GLU A 377 13.25 1.86 -19.34
CA GLU A 377 13.76 1.00 -20.43
C GLU A 377 12.67 0.43 -21.35
N SER A 378 11.40 0.79 -21.17
CA SER A 378 10.31 0.27 -21.98
C SER A 378 10.23 0.92 -23.36
N ASP A 379 9.93 0.11 -24.39
CA ASP A 379 9.55 0.63 -25.71
C ASP A 379 8.11 1.20 -25.63
N VAL A 380 7.95 2.48 -25.98
CA VAL A 380 6.66 3.17 -25.93
C VAL A 380 6.14 3.37 -27.36
N LEU A 381 4.92 2.94 -27.63
CA LEU A 381 4.22 3.06 -28.89
C LEU A 381 2.99 3.96 -28.70
N ILE A 382 3.00 5.14 -29.34
CA ILE A 382 1.94 6.13 -29.18
C ILE A 382 1.18 6.30 -30.50
N TYR A 383 -0.16 6.25 -30.42
CA TYR A 383 -1.00 6.59 -31.56
C TYR A 383 -0.96 8.10 -31.79
N ASP A 384 -0.68 8.51 -33.04
CA ASP A 384 -0.69 9.91 -33.49
C ASP A 384 -1.68 10.08 -34.63
N SER A 385 -2.83 10.68 -34.33
CA SER A 385 -3.89 10.88 -35.30
C SER A 385 -3.51 11.87 -36.42
N LYS A 386 -2.60 12.78 -36.15
CA LYS A 386 -2.18 13.86 -37.08
C LYS A 386 -0.92 13.49 -37.88
N GLY A 387 -0.11 12.59 -37.36
CA GLY A 387 1.15 12.19 -37.97
C GLY A 387 2.21 13.29 -37.94
N GLU A 388 2.16 14.17 -36.94
CA GLU A 388 3.06 15.34 -36.81
C GLU A 388 4.30 15.03 -35.95
N ASN A 389 4.28 13.93 -35.18
CA ASN A 389 5.33 13.59 -34.24
C ASN A 389 6.37 12.66 -34.89
N GLU A 390 7.63 12.87 -34.54
CA GLU A 390 8.77 12.05 -35.00
C GLU A 390 9.22 11.08 -33.89
N ASP A 391 9.70 9.91 -34.28
CA ASP A 391 10.23 8.91 -33.37
C ASP A 391 11.44 9.46 -32.59
N ASN A 392 11.45 9.26 -31.28
CA ASN A 392 12.53 9.72 -30.40
C ASN A 392 12.95 8.63 -29.40
N GLY A 393 14.13 8.05 -29.60
CA GLY A 393 14.67 7.00 -28.74
C GLY A 393 13.76 5.78 -28.64
N ASN A 394 13.25 5.50 -27.45
CA ASN A 394 12.34 4.38 -27.18
C ASN A 394 10.88 4.71 -27.49
N VAL A 395 10.56 5.96 -27.84
CA VAL A 395 9.21 6.40 -28.18
C VAL A 395 9.02 6.35 -29.69
N LYS A 396 8.05 5.58 -30.15
CA LYS A 396 7.69 5.44 -31.57
C LYS A 396 6.23 5.82 -31.76
N TYR A 397 5.95 6.51 -32.85
CA TYR A 397 4.60 6.95 -33.19
C TYR A 397 4.02 6.13 -34.33
N PHE A 398 2.76 5.76 -34.25
CA PHE A 398 2.04 5.11 -35.33
C PHE A 398 0.76 5.88 -35.70
N THR A 399 0.48 5.92 -37.01
CA THR A 399 -0.58 6.74 -37.58
C THR A 399 -1.77 5.89 -38.04
N VAL A 400 -2.85 6.54 -38.48
CA VAL A 400 -4.08 5.92 -39.02
C VAL A 400 -3.78 4.94 -40.15
N ASN A 401 -4.57 3.87 -40.24
CA ASN A 401 -4.49 2.81 -41.25
C ASN A 401 -3.16 2.03 -41.26
N LYS A 402 -2.52 1.95 -40.12
CA LYS A 402 -1.37 1.04 -39.93
C LYS A 402 -1.75 -0.14 -39.06
N SER A 403 -1.17 -1.29 -39.36
CA SER A 403 -1.23 -2.46 -38.49
C SER A 403 0.19 -2.97 -38.23
N PHE A 404 0.42 -3.40 -37.01
CA PHE A 404 1.66 -4.07 -36.64
C PHE A 404 1.39 -5.18 -35.64
N THR A 405 2.28 -6.15 -35.60
CA THR A 405 2.19 -7.29 -34.68
C THR A 405 3.37 -7.26 -33.74
N LEU A 406 3.09 -7.29 -32.46
CA LEU A 406 4.07 -7.41 -31.38
C LEU A 406 4.03 -8.81 -30.79
N ASN A 407 5.19 -9.39 -30.56
CA ASN A 407 5.31 -10.61 -29.76
C ASN A 407 5.49 -10.19 -28.31
N LEU A 408 4.41 -10.17 -27.53
CA LEU A 408 4.43 -9.79 -26.13
C LEU A 408 5.20 -10.80 -25.26
N ASN A 409 5.14 -12.09 -25.66
CA ASN A 409 5.93 -13.18 -25.09
C ASN A 409 5.99 -14.35 -26.08
N SER A 410 6.55 -15.50 -25.66
CA SER A 410 6.73 -16.66 -26.54
C SER A 410 5.43 -17.24 -27.12
N GLU A 411 4.28 -17.00 -26.47
CA GLU A 411 2.99 -17.60 -26.83
C GLU A 411 1.90 -16.56 -27.12
N THR A 412 2.16 -15.29 -26.80
CA THR A 412 1.16 -14.22 -26.93
C THR A 412 1.60 -13.20 -27.98
N LYS A 413 0.72 -12.95 -28.92
CA LYS A 413 0.89 -11.94 -29.96
C LYS A 413 -0.20 -10.89 -29.82
N ASP A 414 0.17 -9.64 -30.00
CA ASP A 414 -0.75 -8.52 -30.13
C ASP A 414 -0.70 -7.99 -31.55
N GLU A 415 -1.84 -7.94 -32.22
CA GLU A 415 -2.02 -7.31 -33.51
C GLU A 415 -2.77 -6.00 -33.28
N THR A 416 -2.03 -4.88 -33.23
CA THR A 416 -2.58 -3.54 -33.09
C THR A 416 -2.94 -3.01 -34.47
N VAL A 417 -4.19 -2.55 -34.63
CA VAL A 417 -4.71 -2.01 -35.89
C VAL A 417 -5.32 -0.63 -35.60
N SER A 418 -4.82 0.38 -36.29
CA SER A 418 -5.42 1.71 -36.26
C SER A 418 -6.35 1.90 -37.46
N THR A 419 -7.54 2.43 -37.19
CA THR A 419 -8.60 2.69 -38.17
C THR A 419 -8.98 4.18 -38.16
N GLU A 420 -9.84 4.61 -39.05
CA GLU A 420 -10.36 5.99 -39.07
C GLU A 420 -11.20 6.30 -37.81
N SER A 421 -11.82 5.29 -37.20
CA SER A 421 -12.69 5.45 -36.02
C SER A 421 -11.94 5.30 -34.68
N GLY A 422 -10.74 4.73 -34.67
CA GLY A 422 -9.95 4.49 -33.44
C GLY A 422 -8.95 3.36 -33.60
N VAL A 423 -8.40 2.92 -32.47
CA VAL A 423 -7.43 1.81 -32.42
C VAL A 423 -8.09 0.59 -31.78
N TYR A 424 -7.88 -0.56 -32.34
CA TYR A 424 -8.21 -1.80 -31.69
C TYR A 424 -7.03 -2.77 -31.66
N GLN A 425 -7.03 -3.66 -30.69
CA GLN A 425 -5.96 -4.62 -30.50
C GLN A 425 -6.54 -6.03 -30.40
N TYR A 426 -5.89 -6.96 -31.06
CA TYR A 426 -6.26 -8.38 -31.07
C TYR A 426 -5.14 -9.19 -30.46
N ILE A 427 -5.33 -9.57 -29.20
CA ILE A 427 -4.39 -10.36 -28.45
C ILE A 427 -4.73 -11.83 -28.65
N SER A 428 -3.81 -12.58 -29.21
CA SER A 428 -3.97 -14.01 -29.44
C SER A 428 -2.96 -14.82 -28.65
N THR A 429 -3.43 -15.82 -27.94
CA THR A 429 -2.64 -16.87 -27.31
C THR A 429 -2.96 -18.22 -27.99
N GLU A 430 -2.31 -19.30 -27.59
CA GLU A 430 -2.62 -20.64 -28.14
C GLU A 430 -4.06 -21.09 -27.86
N SER A 431 -4.65 -20.68 -26.76
CA SER A 431 -5.96 -21.15 -26.27
C SER A 431 -7.04 -20.09 -26.22
N THR A 432 -6.70 -18.81 -26.24
CA THR A 432 -7.64 -17.71 -25.97
C THR A 432 -7.33 -16.49 -26.83
N THR A 433 -8.38 -15.82 -27.24
CA THR A 433 -8.32 -14.59 -28.03
C THR A 433 -9.05 -13.46 -27.32
N VAL A 434 -8.44 -12.29 -27.29
CA VAL A 434 -9.00 -11.09 -26.64
C VAL A 434 -8.98 -9.93 -27.62
N LEU A 435 -10.13 -9.33 -27.84
CA LEU A 435 -10.29 -8.13 -28.63
C LEU A 435 -10.46 -6.93 -27.69
N LEU A 436 -9.56 -5.97 -27.79
CA LEU A 436 -9.58 -4.74 -27.02
C LEU A 436 -9.96 -3.60 -27.96
N LEU A 437 -11.02 -2.89 -27.60
CA LEU A 437 -11.54 -1.77 -28.37
C LEU A 437 -11.32 -0.48 -27.58
N ASP A 438 -10.65 0.48 -28.19
CA ASP A 438 -10.43 1.79 -27.60
C ASP A 438 -11.22 2.88 -28.32
N GLY A 439 -11.85 3.74 -27.53
CA GLY A 439 -12.56 4.90 -28.04
C GLY A 439 -13.82 4.58 -28.82
N ASN A 440 -13.89 5.08 -30.07
CA ASN A 440 -15.07 5.02 -30.91
C ASN A 440 -14.97 3.99 -32.04
N CYS A 441 -14.17 2.95 -31.89
CA CYS A 441 -14.05 1.88 -32.88
C CYS A 441 -15.42 1.29 -33.25
N LYS A 442 -15.71 1.21 -34.55
CA LYS A 442 -16.93 0.61 -35.06
C LYS A 442 -16.70 -0.83 -35.46
N ALA A 443 -17.71 -1.69 -35.30
CA ALA A 443 -17.67 -3.09 -35.71
C ALA A 443 -17.29 -3.28 -37.21
N GLU A 444 -17.70 -2.34 -38.05
CA GLU A 444 -17.42 -2.33 -39.47
C GLU A 444 -15.91 -2.23 -39.80
N ASP A 445 -15.17 -1.50 -38.96
CA ASP A 445 -13.73 -1.26 -39.14
C ASP A 445 -12.88 -2.43 -38.65
N ILE A 446 -13.46 -3.39 -37.94
CA ILE A 446 -12.76 -4.55 -37.42
C ILE A 446 -12.66 -5.64 -38.49
N LEU A 447 -11.47 -6.13 -38.72
CA LEU A 447 -11.22 -7.20 -39.68
C LEU A 447 -12.09 -8.44 -39.36
N GLU A 448 -12.69 -9.05 -40.37
CA GLU A 448 -13.59 -10.23 -40.19
C GLU A 448 -12.96 -11.35 -39.36
N LYS A 449 -11.63 -11.56 -39.48
CA LYS A 449 -10.89 -12.55 -38.70
C LYS A 449 -10.84 -12.25 -37.20
N HIS A 450 -10.98 -10.97 -36.80
CA HIS A 450 -10.92 -10.50 -35.43
C HIS A 450 -12.31 -10.34 -34.78
N ARG A 451 -13.39 -10.42 -35.55
CA ARG A 451 -14.76 -10.29 -35.02
C ARG A 451 -15.21 -11.45 -34.14
N LYS A 452 -14.44 -12.56 -34.14
CA LYS A 452 -14.67 -13.69 -33.24
C LYS A 452 -13.54 -13.73 -32.24
N ALA A 453 -13.82 -13.30 -31.02
CA ALA A 453 -12.89 -13.33 -29.91
C ALA A 453 -13.57 -13.95 -28.69
N ASP A 454 -12.81 -14.62 -27.84
CA ASP A 454 -13.35 -15.22 -26.62
C ASP A 454 -13.79 -14.13 -25.64
N TYR A 455 -13.02 -13.03 -25.57
CA TYR A 455 -13.31 -11.88 -24.73
C TYR A 455 -13.21 -10.58 -25.53
N ILE A 456 -14.12 -9.65 -25.23
CA ILE A 456 -14.14 -8.29 -25.80
C ILE A 456 -14.05 -7.30 -24.64
N ILE A 457 -12.99 -6.49 -24.61
CA ILE A 457 -12.78 -5.46 -23.62
C ILE A 457 -13.07 -4.11 -24.26
N THR A 458 -13.95 -3.32 -23.66
CA THR A 458 -14.34 -2.01 -24.18
C THR A 458 -14.59 -1.03 -23.02
N ASP A 459 -14.39 0.25 -23.25
CA ASP A 459 -14.72 1.33 -22.32
C ASP A 459 -16.18 1.78 -22.44
N LYS A 460 -16.88 1.44 -23.55
CA LYS A 460 -18.28 1.83 -23.80
C LYS A 460 -19.09 0.64 -24.31
N ASP A 461 -20.32 0.53 -23.83
CA ASP A 461 -21.32 -0.34 -24.43
C ASP A 461 -22.08 0.43 -25.49
N GLY A 462 -22.03 -0.01 -26.74
CA GLY A 462 -22.70 0.62 -27.88
C GLY A 462 -23.42 -0.35 -28.77
N ASP A 463 -24.55 0.07 -29.35
CA ASP A 463 -25.33 -0.71 -30.33
C ASP A 463 -24.49 -1.13 -31.55
N ASN A 464 -23.34 -0.51 -31.78
CA ASN A 464 -22.45 -0.74 -32.91
C ASN A 464 -21.60 -2.03 -32.77
N LEU A 465 -21.69 -2.74 -31.65
CA LEU A 465 -20.91 -3.95 -31.38
C LEU A 465 -21.70 -5.26 -31.53
N GLN A 466 -22.93 -5.19 -32.04
CA GLN A 466 -23.82 -6.37 -32.18
C GLN A 466 -23.26 -7.47 -33.09
N ASP A 467 -22.44 -7.09 -34.05
CA ASP A 467 -21.86 -8.02 -35.04
C ASP A 467 -20.58 -8.74 -34.56
N ILE A 468 -20.14 -8.46 -33.32
CA ILE A 468 -18.94 -9.07 -32.74
C ILE A 468 -19.34 -10.12 -31.72
N CYS A 469 -18.81 -11.33 -31.87
CA CYS A 469 -19.10 -12.44 -30.96
C CYS A 469 -18.00 -12.58 -29.90
N GLY A 470 -18.39 -12.63 -28.64
CA GLY A 470 -17.48 -12.85 -27.50
C GLY A 470 -18.09 -12.38 -26.19
N LYS A 471 -17.45 -12.77 -25.06
CA LYS A 471 -17.84 -12.33 -23.72
C LYS A 471 -17.39 -10.89 -23.49
N ARG A 472 -18.31 -9.99 -23.22
CA ARG A 472 -18.01 -8.55 -23.11
C ARG A 472 -17.57 -8.16 -21.71
N ILE A 473 -16.52 -7.36 -21.62
CA ILE A 473 -15.99 -6.80 -20.38
C ILE A 473 -15.96 -5.28 -20.54
N ILE A 474 -16.75 -4.58 -19.72
CA ILE A 474 -16.89 -3.12 -19.79
C ILE A 474 -16.09 -2.49 -18.65
N THR A 475 -15.18 -1.60 -18.99
CA THR A 475 -14.23 -0.97 -18.04
C THR A 475 -14.69 0.39 -17.53
N ASN A 476 -15.57 1.10 -18.25
CA ASN A 476 -16.14 2.37 -17.81
C ASN A 476 -17.58 2.18 -17.29
N THR A 477 -17.85 2.62 -16.08
CA THR A 477 -19.11 2.39 -15.35
C THR A 477 -20.07 3.58 -15.35
N ASP A 478 -19.71 4.70 -15.97
CA ASP A 478 -20.55 5.90 -16.02
C ASP A 478 -21.75 5.75 -16.96
N ASP A 479 -21.77 4.74 -17.82
CA ASP A 479 -22.94 4.40 -18.65
C ASP A 479 -24.00 3.65 -17.83
N ALA A 480 -24.85 4.42 -17.16
CA ALA A 480 -25.96 3.93 -16.34
C ALA A 480 -27.05 3.14 -17.12
N ASN A 481 -26.91 3.00 -18.43
CA ASN A 481 -27.88 2.35 -19.31
C ASN A 481 -27.54 0.91 -19.72
N ALA A 482 -26.39 0.39 -19.29
CA ALA A 482 -26.02 -0.99 -19.60
C ALA A 482 -26.97 -1.97 -18.89
N LYS A 483 -27.83 -2.64 -19.65
CA LYS A 483 -28.70 -3.72 -19.16
C LYS A 483 -27.82 -4.91 -18.78
N ASP A 484 -28.06 -5.48 -17.60
CA ASP A 484 -27.45 -6.74 -17.16
C ASP A 484 -27.80 -7.84 -18.17
N CYS A 485 -26.90 -8.16 -19.09
CA CYS A 485 -26.95 -9.32 -19.96
C CYS A 485 -26.04 -10.42 -19.36
N GLU A 486 -26.44 -11.68 -19.51
CA GLU A 486 -25.69 -12.83 -18.97
C GLU A 486 -24.23 -12.93 -19.45
N ASP A 487 -23.91 -12.31 -20.58
CA ASP A 487 -22.58 -12.33 -21.21
C ASP A 487 -21.74 -11.06 -20.97
N MET A 488 -22.16 -10.19 -20.05
CA MET A 488 -21.44 -8.95 -19.72
C MET A 488 -20.82 -8.98 -18.32
N ILE A 489 -19.57 -8.56 -18.23
CA ILE A 489 -18.84 -8.39 -16.97
C ILE A 489 -18.47 -6.92 -16.82
N PHE A 490 -18.86 -6.29 -15.72
CA PHE A 490 -18.49 -4.91 -15.40
C PHE A 490 -17.31 -4.87 -14.46
N VAL A 491 -16.29 -4.08 -14.81
CA VAL A 491 -15.12 -3.81 -13.97
C VAL A 491 -15.37 -2.51 -13.21
N ARG A 492 -16.04 -2.61 -12.03
CA ARG A 492 -16.42 -1.41 -11.24
C ARG A 492 -15.37 -1.03 -10.21
N ASP A 493 -15.19 -1.87 -9.20
CA ASP A 493 -14.37 -1.54 -8.02
C ASP A 493 -13.16 -2.48 -7.84
N LYS A 494 -12.99 -3.47 -8.71
CA LYS A 494 -11.92 -4.47 -8.60
C LYS A 494 -11.34 -4.78 -9.96
N ASN A 495 -10.03 -4.91 -9.99
CA ASN A 495 -9.32 -5.40 -11.16
C ASN A 495 -9.78 -6.81 -11.50
N LEU A 496 -9.95 -7.08 -12.78
CA LEU A 496 -10.29 -8.41 -13.30
C LEU A 496 -9.02 -9.08 -13.84
N GLN A 497 -8.93 -10.37 -13.65
CA GLN A 497 -7.81 -11.19 -14.12
C GLN A 497 -8.33 -12.32 -15.01
N ILE A 498 -7.77 -12.45 -16.21
CA ILE A 498 -7.97 -13.59 -17.09
C ILE A 498 -6.66 -14.38 -17.05
N VAL A 499 -6.70 -15.60 -16.53
CA VAL A 499 -5.54 -16.50 -16.46
C VAL A 499 -5.66 -17.50 -17.59
N ILE A 500 -4.59 -17.63 -18.37
CA ILE A 500 -4.49 -18.51 -19.54
C ILE A 500 -3.35 -19.49 -19.26
N ASP A 501 -3.68 -20.77 -19.16
CA ASP A 501 -2.74 -21.87 -18.94
C ASP A 501 -2.06 -22.31 -20.23
#